data_bf09d2acba7d7927d0f19b5c10200c62
#
_entry.id   bf09d2acba7d7927d0f19b5c10200c62
#
_cell.length_a   1.000
_cell.length_b   1.000
_cell.length_c   1.000
_cell.angle_alpha   90.00
_cell.angle_beta   90.00
_cell.angle_gamma   90.00
#
_symmetry.space_group_name_H-M   'P 1'
#
loop_
_entity.id
_entity.type
_entity.pdbx_description
1 polymer ?
#
loop_
_entity_poly.entity_id
_entity_poly.type
_entity_poly.pdbx_seq_one_letter_code
_entity_poly.pdbx_strand_id
1 'polypeptide(L)'
;HYHGKYEINRLNQAFVKGVSPNYERNMLYIILDYVFDKYLRKEENIYEFGCGTGHNLLKVREVNPSANLFGLDWAKSSQNILEQMTNSGLVKNVKGYNFDFFKPNAKIKLADNSAVYTVAALEQIGSSYKPFVSYLLRNKPAICIHVEPIAELLNESNLIDNLSIKYFRKRKYLTGYLDYLKKLEKEGKIKIIEAKRTYIGSLFIEGY
;
A
#
# COMPACT_ATOMS: atom_id res chain seq x y z
N HIS A 1 -9.33 3.74 15.40
CA HIS A 1 -7.96 4.23 15.21
C HIS A 1 -7.05 3.03 14.99
N TYR A 2 -6.45 2.95 13.82
CA TYR A 2 -5.52 1.85 13.48
C TYR A 2 -4.15 2.13 14.09
N HIS A 3 -3.66 3.36 14.00
CA HIS A 3 -2.40 3.81 14.56
C HIS A 3 -2.58 4.42 15.95
N GLY A 4 -1.55 4.35 16.78
CA GLY A 4 -1.55 4.93 18.12
C GLY A 4 -2.31 4.15 19.19
N LYS A 5 -2.74 2.92 18.89
CA LYS A 5 -3.40 2.04 19.86
C LYS A 5 -2.44 1.56 20.95
N TYR A 6 -1.16 1.43 20.61
CA TYR A 6 -0.12 0.95 21.49
C TYR A 6 1.01 1.99 21.58
N GLU A 7 1.54 2.19 22.79
CA GLU A 7 2.69 3.09 23.00
C GLU A 7 4.01 2.49 22.49
N ILE A 8 4.04 1.15 22.37
CA ILE A 8 5.23 0.43 21.92
C ILE A 8 5.15 0.23 20.41
N ASN A 9 6.21 0.60 19.74
CA ASN A 9 6.42 0.48 18.31
C ASN A 9 7.70 -0.30 18.04
N ARG A 10 7.97 -0.61 16.78
CA ARG A 10 9.22 -1.21 16.32
C ARG A 10 10.02 -0.19 15.52
N LEU A 11 11.29 -0.14 15.82
CA LEU A 11 12.26 0.66 15.09
C LEU A 11 13.58 -0.09 15.06
N ASN A 12 14.10 -0.35 13.86
CA ASN A 12 15.40 -0.99 13.63
C ASN A 12 15.56 -2.29 14.45
N GLN A 13 14.56 -3.19 14.35
CA GLN A 13 14.53 -4.49 15.02
C GLN A 13 14.56 -4.41 16.56
N ALA A 14 14.07 -3.31 17.13
CA ALA A 14 13.93 -3.14 18.56
C ALA A 14 12.52 -2.63 18.92
N PHE A 15 12.08 -2.89 20.16
CA PHE A 15 10.90 -2.26 20.70
C PHE A 15 11.27 -0.89 21.26
N VAL A 16 10.52 0.12 20.85
CA VAL A 16 10.70 1.51 21.30
C VAL A 16 9.37 2.08 21.79
N LYS A 17 9.43 2.94 22.79
CA LYS A 17 8.28 3.74 23.21
C LYS A 17 8.22 4.98 22.32
N GLY A 18 7.09 5.17 21.62
CA GLY A 18 6.88 6.37 20.82
C GLY A 18 6.81 7.64 21.67
N VAL A 19 7.36 8.73 21.16
CA VAL A 19 7.33 10.06 21.83
C VAL A 19 5.93 10.69 21.82
N SER A 20 5.00 10.13 21.06
CA SER A 20 3.61 10.57 20.99
C SER A 20 2.69 9.43 20.55
N PRO A 21 1.36 9.52 20.79
CA PRO A 21 0.40 8.53 20.28
C PRO A 21 0.38 8.43 18.75
N ASN A 22 0.87 9.44 18.05
CA ASN A 22 0.92 9.48 16.58
C ASN A 22 2.26 9.00 16.01
N TYR A 23 3.18 8.50 16.82
CA TYR A 23 4.53 8.15 16.39
C TYR A 23 4.53 7.23 15.17
N GLU A 24 3.86 6.09 15.24
CA GLU A 24 3.77 5.11 14.15
C GLU A 24 3.23 5.75 12.84
N ARG A 25 2.11 6.48 12.97
CA ARG A 25 1.50 7.17 11.82
C ARG A 25 2.43 8.21 11.20
N ASN A 26 3.11 8.99 12.02
CA ASN A 26 4.02 10.03 11.53
C ASN A 26 5.21 9.41 10.79
N MET A 27 5.75 8.29 11.30
CA MET A 27 6.81 7.56 10.63
C MET A 27 6.36 6.97 9.29
N LEU A 28 5.16 6.38 9.24
CA LEU A 28 4.57 5.93 7.97
C LEU A 28 4.41 7.10 6.99
N TYR A 29 3.94 8.25 7.45
CA TYR A 29 3.77 9.43 6.60
C TYR A 29 5.08 9.93 6.00
N ILE A 30 6.18 9.91 6.76
CA ILE A 30 7.52 10.25 6.23
C ILE A 30 7.92 9.28 5.10
N ILE A 31 7.65 7.99 5.27
CA ILE A 31 7.90 6.99 4.23
C ILE A 31 7.05 7.29 2.99
N LEU A 32 5.75 7.54 3.17
CA LEU A 32 4.84 7.84 2.07
C LEU A 32 5.22 9.14 1.35
N ASP A 33 5.60 10.19 2.07
CA ASP A 33 6.05 11.45 1.48
C ASP A 33 7.27 11.22 0.59
N TYR A 34 8.26 10.47 1.08
CA TYR A 34 9.44 10.11 0.29
C TYR A 34 9.08 9.28 -0.96
N VAL A 35 8.24 8.25 -0.79
CA VAL A 35 7.86 7.35 -1.89
C VAL A 35 7.02 8.08 -2.94
N PHE A 36 6.03 8.87 -2.50
CA PHE A 36 5.16 9.62 -3.41
C PHE A 36 5.93 10.72 -4.14
N ASP A 37 6.82 11.43 -3.46
CA ASP A 37 7.69 12.42 -4.09
C ASP A 37 8.58 11.79 -5.17
N LYS A 38 9.20 10.67 -4.84
CA LYS A 38 10.13 9.96 -5.74
C LYS A 38 9.44 9.39 -6.98
N TYR A 39 8.24 8.82 -6.83
CA TYR A 39 7.63 8.01 -7.88
C TYR A 39 6.32 8.56 -8.46
N LEU A 40 5.59 9.43 -7.74
CA LEU A 40 4.28 9.90 -8.16
C LEU A 40 4.22 11.38 -8.54
N ARG A 41 5.26 12.15 -8.25
CA ARG A 41 5.29 13.60 -8.49
C ARG A 41 4.97 14.02 -9.93
N LYS A 42 5.31 13.19 -10.92
CA LYS A 42 5.17 13.51 -12.35
C LYS A 42 4.13 12.66 -13.08
N GLU A 43 3.45 11.79 -12.36
CA GLU A 43 2.47 10.88 -12.93
C GLU A 43 1.14 11.60 -13.17
N GLU A 44 0.54 11.41 -14.35
CA GLU A 44 -0.71 12.05 -14.71
C GLU A 44 -1.93 11.33 -14.09
N ASN A 45 -1.91 10.00 -14.11
CA ASN A 45 -3.01 9.16 -13.66
C ASN A 45 -2.53 8.21 -12.56
N ILE A 46 -3.04 8.37 -11.35
CA ILE A 46 -2.57 7.65 -10.16
C ILE A 46 -3.73 6.88 -9.52
N TYR A 47 -3.55 5.59 -9.30
CA TYR A 47 -4.55 4.66 -8.78
C TYR A 47 -4.11 4.10 -7.43
N GLU A 48 -4.90 4.34 -6.38
CA GLU A 48 -4.76 3.68 -5.07
C GLU A 48 -5.70 2.49 -4.99
N PHE A 49 -5.17 1.29 -4.79
CA PHE A 49 -5.96 0.10 -4.52
C PHE A 49 -6.01 -0.21 -3.03
N GLY A 50 -7.24 -0.38 -2.49
CA GLY A 50 -7.49 -0.44 -1.06
C GLY A 50 -7.46 0.94 -0.41
N CYS A 51 -8.04 1.95 -1.06
CA CYS A 51 -7.91 3.34 -0.66
C CYS A 51 -8.62 3.71 0.65
N GLY A 52 -9.50 2.84 1.17
CA GLY A 52 -10.23 3.09 2.40
C GLY A 52 -10.94 4.45 2.40
N THR A 53 -10.55 5.34 3.30
CA THR A 53 -11.11 6.70 3.40
C THR A 53 -10.47 7.72 2.45
N GLY A 54 -9.49 7.32 1.63
CA GLY A 54 -8.82 8.19 0.66
C GLY A 54 -7.79 9.16 1.25
N HIS A 55 -7.36 8.96 2.49
CA HIS A 55 -6.41 9.87 3.13
C HIS A 55 -5.02 9.89 2.46
N ASN A 56 -4.59 8.77 1.88
CA ASN A 56 -3.34 8.74 1.12
C ASN A 56 -3.46 9.47 -0.21
N LEU A 57 -4.65 9.50 -0.83
CA LEU A 57 -4.91 10.31 -2.03
C LEU A 57 -4.74 11.81 -1.73
N LEU A 58 -5.08 12.27 -0.52
CA LEU A 58 -4.80 13.65 -0.10
C LEU A 58 -3.30 13.92 -0.04
N LYS A 59 -2.51 12.99 0.50
CA LYS A 59 -1.05 13.10 0.53
C LYS A 59 -0.45 13.12 -0.89
N VAL A 60 -0.95 12.28 -1.79
CA VAL A 60 -0.54 12.32 -3.20
C VAL A 60 -0.87 13.68 -3.81
N ARG A 61 -2.03 14.28 -3.48
CA ARG A 61 -2.42 15.61 -3.97
C ARG A 61 -1.46 16.72 -3.52
N GLU A 62 -0.89 16.62 -2.30
CA GLU A 62 0.13 17.55 -1.81
C GLU A 62 1.41 17.48 -2.64
N VAL A 63 1.81 16.28 -3.05
CA VAL A 63 3.02 16.02 -3.85
C VAL A 63 2.80 16.31 -5.34
N ASN A 64 1.62 15.98 -5.86
CA ASN A 64 1.24 16.14 -7.26
C ASN A 64 -0.13 16.83 -7.38
N PRO A 65 -0.16 18.17 -7.40
CA PRO A 65 -1.41 18.94 -7.41
C PRO A 65 -2.28 18.75 -8.65
N SER A 66 -1.72 18.32 -9.78
CA SER A 66 -2.41 18.22 -11.06
C SER A 66 -2.90 16.83 -11.44
N ALA A 67 -2.42 15.78 -10.80
CA ALA A 67 -2.76 14.40 -11.15
C ALA A 67 -4.26 14.10 -11.10
N ASN A 68 -4.70 13.20 -11.96
CA ASN A 68 -6.00 12.53 -11.84
C ASN A 68 -5.85 11.39 -10.82
N LEU A 69 -6.62 11.42 -9.75
CA LEU A 69 -6.52 10.45 -8.67
C LEU A 69 -7.72 9.50 -8.69
N PHE A 70 -7.45 8.23 -8.52
CA PHE A 70 -8.46 7.17 -8.53
C PHE A 70 -8.32 6.31 -7.29
N GLY A 71 -9.35 6.29 -6.44
CA GLY A 71 -9.41 5.44 -5.27
C GLY A 71 -10.25 4.20 -5.56
N LEU A 72 -9.67 3.02 -5.36
CA LEU A 72 -10.32 1.74 -5.59
C LEU A 72 -10.42 0.96 -4.29
N ASP A 73 -11.65 0.57 -3.92
CA ASP A 73 -11.91 -0.17 -2.69
C ASP A 73 -13.18 -1.02 -2.85
N TRP A 74 -13.23 -2.15 -2.14
CA TRP A 74 -14.41 -3.02 -2.16
C TRP A 74 -15.60 -2.44 -1.38
N ALA A 75 -15.33 -1.59 -0.38
CA ALA A 75 -16.34 -0.98 0.47
C ALA A 75 -17.04 0.18 -0.24
N LYS A 76 -18.35 0.13 -0.38
CA LYS A 76 -19.15 1.22 -0.98
C LYS A 76 -18.97 2.55 -0.24
N SER A 77 -18.74 2.50 1.07
CA SER A 77 -18.46 3.70 1.88
C SER A 77 -17.24 4.47 1.40
N SER A 78 -16.21 3.79 0.90
CA SER A 78 -15.01 4.43 0.34
C SER A 78 -15.34 5.30 -0.86
N GLN A 79 -16.14 4.80 -1.82
CA GLN A 79 -16.58 5.59 -2.97
C GLN A 79 -17.43 6.79 -2.55
N ASN A 80 -18.34 6.61 -1.57
CA ASN A 80 -19.17 7.69 -1.06
C ASN A 80 -18.35 8.80 -0.39
N ILE A 81 -17.29 8.43 0.37
CA ILE A 81 -16.38 9.40 1.00
C ILE A 81 -15.65 10.20 -0.09
N LEU A 82 -15.07 9.53 -1.10
CA LEU A 82 -14.37 10.22 -2.18
C LEU A 82 -15.29 11.16 -2.97
N GLU A 83 -16.52 10.75 -3.20
CA GLU A 83 -17.53 11.61 -3.83
C GLU A 83 -17.84 12.85 -2.98
N GLN A 84 -18.03 12.68 -1.66
CA GLN A 84 -18.25 13.80 -0.74
C GLN A 84 -17.05 14.75 -0.70
N MET A 85 -15.83 14.23 -0.64
CA MET A 85 -14.60 15.03 -0.68
C MET A 85 -14.48 15.86 -1.97
N THR A 86 -14.87 15.30 -3.10
CA THR A 86 -14.89 15.99 -4.39
C THR A 86 -15.99 17.06 -4.43
N ASN A 87 -17.21 16.72 -4.03
CA ASN A 87 -18.36 17.62 -4.04
C ASN A 87 -18.20 18.80 -3.07
N SER A 88 -17.53 18.61 -1.93
CA SER A 88 -17.22 19.68 -0.98
C SER A 88 -16.06 20.59 -1.42
N GLY A 89 -15.39 20.26 -2.52
CA GLY A 89 -14.24 21.01 -2.99
C GLY A 89 -12.95 20.75 -2.21
N LEU A 90 -12.96 19.80 -1.26
CA LEU A 90 -11.78 19.43 -0.47
C LEU A 90 -10.64 18.93 -1.36
N VAL A 91 -10.99 18.19 -2.41
CA VAL A 91 -10.03 17.67 -3.39
C VAL A 91 -10.62 17.71 -4.79
N LYS A 92 -9.81 18.06 -5.79
CA LYS A 92 -10.22 18.07 -7.19
C LYS A 92 -9.67 16.85 -7.91
N ASN A 93 -10.33 16.46 -9.03
CA ASN A 93 -9.89 15.37 -9.90
C ASN A 93 -9.69 14.03 -9.15
N VAL A 94 -10.63 13.67 -8.28
CA VAL A 94 -10.64 12.37 -7.60
C VAL A 94 -11.90 11.61 -7.99
N LYS A 95 -11.74 10.31 -8.29
CA LYS A 95 -12.86 9.40 -8.59
C LYS A 95 -12.73 8.12 -7.78
N GLY A 96 -13.85 7.62 -7.27
CA GLY A 96 -13.93 6.36 -6.53
C GLY A 96 -14.53 5.24 -7.38
N TYR A 97 -13.94 4.04 -7.32
CA TYR A 97 -14.48 2.85 -7.96
C TYR A 97 -14.58 1.69 -6.98
N ASN A 98 -15.58 0.84 -7.16
CA ASN A 98 -15.66 -0.42 -6.43
C ASN A 98 -14.67 -1.42 -7.04
N PHE A 99 -13.81 -2.01 -6.20
CA PHE A 99 -12.82 -2.97 -6.65
C PHE A 99 -12.57 -4.05 -5.58
N ASP A 100 -12.64 -5.31 -6.01
CA ASP A 100 -12.37 -6.48 -5.17
C ASP A 100 -11.06 -7.13 -5.64
N PHE A 101 -10.07 -7.23 -4.76
CA PHE A 101 -8.79 -7.89 -5.02
C PHE A 101 -8.93 -9.36 -5.41
N PHE A 102 -9.95 -10.05 -4.86
CA PHE A 102 -10.20 -11.46 -5.16
C PHE A 102 -10.86 -11.68 -6.51
N LYS A 103 -11.66 -10.69 -6.95
CA LYS A 103 -12.42 -10.72 -8.21
C LYS A 103 -12.32 -9.39 -8.97
N PRO A 104 -11.11 -9.04 -9.47
CA PRO A 104 -10.90 -7.78 -10.17
C PRO A 104 -11.88 -7.59 -11.34
N ASN A 105 -12.57 -6.46 -11.37
CA ASN A 105 -13.50 -6.14 -12.44
C ASN A 105 -12.74 -5.76 -13.72
N ALA A 106 -12.80 -6.63 -14.72
CA ALA A 106 -12.11 -6.42 -16.00
C ALA A 106 -12.63 -5.22 -16.83
N LYS A 107 -13.79 -4.65 -16.46
CA LYS A 107 -14.32 -3.43 -17.11
C LYS A 107 -13.60 -2.17 -16.64
N ILE A 108 -13.00 -2.18 -15.44
CA ILE A 108 -12.17 -1.09 -14.97
C ILE A 108 -10.81 -1.22 -15.70
N LYS A 109 -10.52 -0.22 -16.52
CA LYS A 109 -9.24 -0.12 -17.25
C LYS A 109 -8.42 1.01 -16.64
N LEU A 110 -7.14 0.77 -16.48
CA LEU A 110 -6.20 1.83 -16.12
C LEU A 110 -5.87 2.65 -17.36
N ALA A 111 -5.64 3.93 -17.17
CA ALA A 111 -5.11 4.78 -18.24
C ALA A 111 -3.69 4.32 -18.64
N ASP A 112 -3.30 4.56 -19.88
CA ASP A 112 -1.93 4.31 -20.32
C ASP A 112 -0.94 5.14 -19.47
N ASN A 113 0.25 4.59 -19.26
CA ASN A 113 1.30 5.23 -18.45
C ASN A 113 0.84 5.64 -17.04
N SER A 114 -0.08 4.89 -16.44
CA SER A 114 -0.55 5.16 -15.09
C SER A 114 0.39 4.62 -14.02
N ALA A 115 0.37 5.26 -12.85
CA ALA A 115 0.96 4.73 -11.63
C ALA A 115 -0.09 4.04 -10.76
N VAL A 116 0.31 2.96 -10.12
CA VAL A 116 -0.52 2.21 -9.17
C VAL A 116 0.19 2.14 -7.83
N TYR A 117 -0.54 2.30 -6.73
CA TYR A 117 0.02 2.02 -5.43
C TYR A 117 -0.98 1.36 -4.48
N THR A 118 -0.44 0.68 -3.45
CA THR A 118 -1.17 0.14 -2.29
C THR A 118 -0.43 0.51 -1.00
N VAL A 119 -1.17 0.73 0.08
CA VAL A 119 -0.61 1.01 1.41
C VAL A 119 -1.39 0.19 2.44
N ALA A 120 -0.74 -0.80 3.05
CA ALA A 120 -1.32 -1.69 4.07
C ALA A 120 -2.70 -2.28 3.66
N ALA A 121 -2.86 -2.58 2.38
CA ALA A 121 -4.09 -3.11 1.79
C ALA A 121 -3.97 -4.58 1.39
N LEU A 122 -2.83 -4.96 0.78
CA LEU A 122 -2.59 -6.35 0.35
C LEU A 122 -2.36 -7.29 1.54
N GLU A 123 -1.92 -6.78 2.68
CA GLU A 123 -1.72 -7.61 3.88
C GLU A 123 -2.97 -8.44 4.22
N GLN A 124 -4.15 -7.87 3.98
CA GLN A 124 -5.43 -8.47 4.37
C GLN A 124 -5.92 -9.57 3.43
N ILE A 125 -5.35 -9.70 2.23
CA ILE A 125 -5.75 -10.73 1.26
C ILE A 125 -4.88 -12.00 1.32
N GLY A 126 -3.89 -12.02 2.21
CA GLY A 126 -3.05 -13.18 2.46
C GLY A 126 -2.31 -13.65 1.21
N SER A 127 -2.44 -14.93 0.85
CA SER A 127 -1.83 -15.50 -0.36
C SER A 127 -2.69 -15.35 -1.63
N SER A 128 -3.84 -14.65 -1.55
CA SER A 128 -4.81 -14.55 -2.65
C SER A 128 -4.55 -13.37 -3.62
N TYR A 129 -3.33 -12.92 -3.76
CA TYR A 129 -2.91 -11.76 -4.57
C TYR A 129 -2.86 -12.03 -6.09
N LYS A 130 -2.84 -13.28 -6.52
CA LYS A 130 -2.67 -13.61 -7.96
C LYS A 130 -3.72 -12.99 -8.89
N PRO A 131 -5.03 -12.94 -8.55
CA PRO A 131 -6.02 -12.27 -9.40
C PRO A 131 -5.69 -10.79 -9.60
N PHE A 132 -5.28 -10.09 -8.53
CA PHE A 132 -4.88 -8.68 -8.59
C PHE A 132 -3.63 -8.47 -9.44
N VAL A 133 -2.57 -9.27 -9.24
CA VAL A 133 -1.36 -9.18 -10.07
C VAL A 133 -1.67 -9.47 -11.53
N SER A 134 -2.52 -10.46 -11.82
CA SER A 134 -2.97 -10.74 -13.19
C SER A 134 -3.75 -9.57 -13.81
N TYR A 135 -4.52 -8.84 -13.01
CA TYR A 135 -5.18 -7.62 -13.43
C TYR A 135 -4.16 -6.52 -13.78
N LEU A 136 -3.14 -6.29 -12.94
CA LEU A 136 -2.07 -5.34 -13.22
C LEU A 136 -1.29 -5.69 -14.49
N LEU A 137 -0.92 -6.97 -14.68
CA LEU A 137 -0.22 -7.44 -15.88
C LEU A 137 -1.02 -7.20 -17.18
N ARG A 138 -2.35 -7.30 -17.12
CA ARG A 138 -3.22 -7.01 -18.28
C ARG A 138 -3.35 -5.52 -18.56
N ASN A 139 -3.35 -4.67 -17.52
CA ASN A 139 -3.51 -3.22 -17.66
C ASN A 139 -2.18 -2.50 -17.91
N LYS A 140 -1.04 -3.13 -17.61
CA LYS A 140 0.33 -2.64 -17.88
C LYS A 140 0.58 -1.21 -17.36
N PRO A 141 0.32 -0.90 -16.10
CA PRO A 141 0.71 0.39 -15.53
C PRO A 141 2.22 0.61 -15.70
N ALA A 142 2.65 1.87 -15.81
CA ALA A 142 4.07 2.21 -15.94
C ALA A 142 4.86 1.85 -14.68
N ILE A 143 4.23 2.00 -13.51
CA ILE A 143 4.84 1.65 -12.23
C ILE A 143 3.78 1.11 -11.24
N CYS A 144 4.19 0.13 -10.43
CA CYS A 144 3.43 -0.35 -9.28
C CYS A 144 4.27 -0.18 -8.00
N ILE A 145 3.68 0.41 -6.96
CA ILE A 145 4.32 0.68 -5.68
C ILE A 145 3.50 0.00 -4.58
N HIS A 146 4.14 -0.85 -3.79
CA HIS A 146 3.48 -1.56 -2.70
C HIS A 146 4.17 -1.23 -1.38
N VAL A 147 3.54 -0.38 -0.58
CA VAL A 147 3.97 -0.04 0.79
C VAL A 147 3.22 -0.97 1.73
N GLU A 148 3.77 -2.16 1.87
CA GLU A 148 3.10 -3.29 2.54
C GLU A 148 4.08 -4.00 3.47
N PRO A 149 3.60 -4.58 4.56
CA PRO A 149 4.43 -5.46 5.36
C PRO A 149 4.69 -6.78 4.61
N ILE A 150 5.95 -7.03 4.25
CA ILE A 150 6.40 -8.17 3.44
C ILE A 150 7.15 -9.17 4.32
N ALA A 151 6.54 -10.34 4.56
CA ALA A 151 7.13 -11.36 5.43
C ALA A 151 8.48 -11.90 4.93
N GLU A 152 8.68 -11.96 3.60
CA GLU A 152 9.90 -12.45 2.96
C GLU A 152 11.11 -11.54 3.18
N LEU A 153 10.94 -10.33 3.69
CA LEU A 153 12.03 -9.41 4.08
C LEU A 153 12.47 -9.57 5.53
N LEU A 154 11.80 -10.42 6.30
CA LEU A 154 12.10 -10.64 7.72
C LEU A 154 13.12 -11.77 7.90
N ASN A 155 13.94 -11.67 8.96
CA ASN A 155 14.93 -12.67 9.32
C ASN A 155 14.41 -13.58 10.45
N GLU A 156 14.14 -14.84 10.15
CA GLU A 156 13.64 -15.80 11.15
C GLU A 156 14.57 -16.01 12.35
N SER A 157 15.87 -15.77 12.19
CA SER A 157 16.86 -15.89 13.27
C SER A 157 16.84 -14.69 14.23
N ASN A 158 16.21 -13.59 13.87
CA ASN A 158 16.03 -12.43 14.75
C ASN A 158 14.74 -12.58 15.55
N LEU A 159 14.79 -12.41 16.88
CA LEU A 159 13.63 -12.60 17.76
C LEU A 159 12.46 -11.68 17.37
N ILE A 160 12.74 -10.40 17.11
CA ILE A 160 11.69 -9.40 16.78
C ILE A 160 11.01 -9.73 15.46
N ASP A 161 11.80 -10.13 14.46
CA ASP A 161 11.28 -10.56 13.17
C ASP A 161 10.50 -11.86 13.28
N ASN A 162 11.00 -12.83 14.04
CA ASN A 162 10.29 -14.10 14.28
C ASN A 162 8.93 -13.90 14.92
N LEU A 163 8.81 -12.96 15.85
CA LEU A 163 7.52 -12.56 16.43
C LEU A 163 6.57 -11.97 15.37
N SER A 164 7.08 -11.14 14.44
CA SER A 164 6.30 -10.66 13.29
C SER A 164 5.83 -11.81 12.42
N ILE A 165 6.72 -12.72 12.04
CA ILE A 165 6.40 -13.88 11.19
C ILE A 165 5.32 -14.75 11.83
N LYS A 166 5.40 -14.99 13.14
CA LYS A 166 4.34 -15.71 13.89
C LYS A 166 3.01 -14.96 13.84
N TYR A 167 3.04 -13.63 13.95
CA TYR A 167 1.83 -12.80 13.85
C TYR A 167 1.23 -12.87 12.43
N PHE A 168 2.04 -12.76 11.37
CA PHE A 168 1.62 -12.94 9.98
C PHE A 168 0.90 -14.28 9.78
N ARG A 169 1.51 -15.37 10.24
CA ARG A 169 0.93 -16.73 10.15
C ARG A 169 -0.41 -16.82 10.88
N LYS A 170 -0.48 -16.28 12.12
CA LYS A 170 -1.70 -16.27 12.93
C LYS A 170 -2.83 -15.46 12.27
N ARG A 171 -2.50 -14.32 11.66
CA ARG A 171 -3.46 -13.43 11.01
C ARG A 171 -3.76 -13.81 9.57
N LYS A 172 -3.04 -14.77 9.01
CA LYS A 172 -3.09 -15.14 7.59
C LYS A 172 -2.83 -13.94 6.67
N TYR A 173 -1.88 -13.10 7.06
CA TYR A 173 -1.47 -11.91 6.31
C TYR A 173 -0.65 -12.28 5.07
N LEU A 174 -0.29 -11.28 4.28
CA LEU A 174 0.43 -11.40 3.01
C LEU A 174 1.69 -12.26 3.14
N THR A 175 1.77 -13.34 2.37
CA THR A 175 2.93 -14.25 2.32
C THR A 175 3.16 -14.75 0.91
N GLY A 176 4.44 -14.95 0.52
CA GLY A 176 4.82 -15.42 -0.80
C GLY A 176 4.68 -14.38 -1.91
N TYR A 177 4.40 -13.13 -1.56
CA TYR A 177 4.15 -12.07 -2.54
C TYR A 177 5.43 -11.66 -3.26
N LEU A 178 6.49 -11.34 -2.50
CA LEU A 178 7.77 -10.94 -3.09
C LEU A 178 8.40 -12.07 -3.91
N ASP A 179 8.32 -13.30 -3.44
CA ASP A 179 8.81 -14.46 -4.18
C ASP A 179 8.04 -14.67 -5.49
N TYR A 180 6.72 -14.43 -5.48
CA TYR A 180 5.93 -14.45 -6.68
C TYR A 180 6.32 -13.34 -7.67
N LEU A 181 6.57 -12.13 -7.18
CA LEU A 181 7.06 -11.03 -8.03
C LEU A 181 8.45 -11.35 -8.63
N LYS A 182 9.38 -11.90 -7.84
CA LYS A 182 10.69 -12.36 -8.33
C LYS A 182 10.56 -13.44 -9.41
N LYS A 183 9.57 -14.34 -9.27
CA LYS A 183 9.27 -15.32 -10.32
C LYS A 183 8.81 -14.64 -11.62
N LEU A 184 7.90 -13.67 -11.54
CA LEU A 184 7.43 -12.91 -12.71
C LEU A 184 8.56 -12.11 -13.36
N GLU A 185 9.50 -11.60 -12.59
CA GLU A 185 10.69 -10.93 -13.10
C GLU A 185 11.60 -11.89 -13.88
N LYS A 186 11.86 -13.09 -13.33
CA LYS A 186 12.61 -14.15 -14.04
C LYS A 186 11.92 -14.59 -15.36
N GLU A 187 10.59 -14.50 -15.40
CA GLU A 187 9.80 -14.78 -16.60
C GLU A 187 9.77 -13.57 -17.58
N GLY A 188 10.44 -12.47 -17.27
CA GLY A 188 10.48 -11.26 -18.11
C GLY A 188 9.16 -10.48 -18.16
N LYS A 189 8.21 -10.74 -17.25
CA LYS A 189 6.88 -10.10 -17.22
C LYS A 189 6.86 -8.76 -16.52
N ILE A 190 7.76 -8.55 -15.57
CA ILE A 190 7.94 -7.32 -14.81
C ILE A 190 9.43 -7.07 -14.57
N LYS A 191 9.75 -5.87 -14.08
CA LYS A 191 11.06 -5.52 -13.53
C LYS A 191 10.86 -5.02 -12.11
N ILE A 192 11.54 -5.60 -11.13
CA ILE A 192 11.57 -5.09 -9.77
C ILE A 192 12.61 -3.98 -9.71
N ILE A 193 12.16 -2.75 -9.49
CA ILE A 193 13.04 -1.57 -9.42
C ILE A 193 13.71 -1.53 -8.04
N GLU A 194 12.94 -1.81 -6.99
CA GLU A 194 13.40 -1.73 -5.62
C GLU A 194 12.55 -2.62 -4.71
N ALA A 195 13.18 -3.29 -3.75
CA ALA A 195 12.52 -3.96 -2.64
C ALA A 195 13.29 -3.63 -1.36
N LYS A 196 12.69 -2.83 -0.48
CA LYS A 196 13.34 -2.35 0.74
C LYS A 196 12.47 -2.59 1.95
N ARG A 197 13.12 -2.90 3.05
CA ARG A 197 12.52 -2.92 4.38
C ARG A 197 12.73 -1.55 5.03
N THR A 198 11.69 -1.01 5.66
CA THR A 198 11.74 0.32 6.29
C THR A 198 12.25 0.29 7.73
N TYR A 199 12.30 -0.89 8.37
CA TYR A 199 12.68 -1.09 9.78
C TYR A 199 11.82 -0.29 10.77
N ILE A 200 10.59 0.05 10.38
CA ILE A 200 9.61 0.77 11.19
C ILE A 200 8.32 -0.05 11.22
N GLY A 201 7.63 -0.05 12.34
CA GLY A 201 6.38 -0.79 12.41
C GLY A 201 5.62 -0.63 13.72
N SER A 202 4.49 -1.31 13.77
CA SER A 202 3.63 -1.41 14.94
C SER A 202 4.20 -2.33 16.01
N LEU A 203 3.49 -2.50 17.14
CA LEU A 203 3.85 -3.48 18.16
C LEU A 203 4.01 -4.90 17.60
N PHE A 204 3.22 -5.29 16.59
CA PHE A 204 3.13 -6.69 16.13
C PHE A 204 3.93 -7.00 14.88
N ILE A 205 4.09 -6.02 14.01
CA ILE A 205 4.76 -6.20 12.72
C ILE A 205 5.71 -5.03 12.46
N GLU A 206 6.79 -5.33 11.77
CA GLU A 206 7.73 -4.34 11.27
C GLU A 206 7.73 -4.39 9.74
N GLY A 207 7.75 -3.22 9.15
CA GLY A 207 7.78 -3.02 7.71
C GLY A 207 6.48 -2.42 7.16
N TYR A 208 6.70 -1.52 6.26
CA TYR A 208 5.72 -0.96 5.33
C TYR A 208 6.36 -0.97 3.95
#